data_4c16de093272d28a68ffcce9949259fe
#
_entry.id   4c16de093272d28a68ffcce9949259fe
#
_cell.length_a   1.000
_cell.length_b   1.000
_cell.length_c   1.000
_cell.angle_alpha   90.00
_cell.angle_beta   90.00
_cell.angle_gamma   90.00
#
_symmetry.space_group_name_H-M   'P 1'
#
loop_
_entity.id
_entity.type
_entity.pdbx_description
1 polymer ?
#
loop_
_entity_poly.entity_id
_entity_poly.type
_entity_poly.pdbx_seq_one_letter_code
_entity_poly.pdbx_strand_id
1 'polypeptide(L)'
;MAASRLITSSELEAIKREAIRHIDSIRDELCQVSLALHSYAEAPFEEYRSSELLVSVLKENGFTVEKPFAGLETAFRAVYERENQGPRIAFTAEYDAIRILEYKSNRIMGHACGHNLNATASLGASLAVSRGLPKKVPGTVTILGTPAEEDLGRGGKLTLIEQGAFKNVDAAMMMHGTLFRAGGEDCFTAPHATYHLVSYIFHFKGSRPPDGPGVSALDPLNQFLQGLNVLDQRFGPDVAIRRIILRGGETPAAIPVEAVAQVWIQSKSLPLVKKASGAVINCAAGSAQALGAEFEVEEEGRVKSVVCNPTLEKLIGLNAAKLGLNWKDDASLSPFSTDFGNVSALVPSIYLKVPLGVGRFHTSAAITSSKSEQAHKGMINATKLLSITAIDLFASPALLSQAKSELRRYRKTNLASGRVKLQ
;
A
#
# COMPACT_ATOMS: atom_id res chain seq x y z
N MET A 1 -12.75 36.20 0.67
CA MET A 1 -11.47 36.71 0.15
C MET A 1 -10.86 35.64 -0.74
N ALA A 2 -10.68 35.88 -2.04
CA ALA A 2 -10.00 34.97 -2.95
C ALA A 2 -8.54 34.88 -2.50
N ALA A 3 -8.11 33.70 -2.06
CA ALA A 3 -6.71 33.44 -1.77
C ALA A 3 -5.93 33.69 -3.07
N SER A 4 -5.11 34.75 -3.11
CA SER A 4 -4.28 35.09 -4.27
C SER A 4 -3.43 33.88 -4.63
N ARG A 5 -3.50 33.44 -5.87
CA ARG A 5 -2.57 32.41 -6.38
C ARG A 5 -1.14 32.95 -6.23
N LEU A 6 -0.26 32.17 -5.63
CA LEU A 6 1.16 32.49 -5.45
C LEU A 6 1.91 32.69 -6.80
N ILE A 7 1.34 32.13 -7.86
CA ILE A 7 1.86 32.13 -9.23
C ILE A 7 0.72 32.29 -10.24
N THR A 8 0.98 32.88 -11.37
CA THR A 8 0.02 33.00 -12.47
C THR A 8 -0.25 31.65 -13.14
N SER A 9 -1.35 31.53 -13.87
CA SER A 9 -1.65 30.31 -14.63
C SER A 9 -0.56 30.00 -15.67
N SER A 10 0.02 31.00 -16.31
CA SER A 10 1.11 30.85 -17.30
C SER A 10 2.39 30.36 -16.64
N GLU A 11 2.77 30.90 -15.47
CA GLU A 11 3.92 30.43 -14.68
C GLU A 11 3.70 28.96 -14.23
N LEU A 12 2.49 28.61 -13.77
CA LEU A 12 2.17 27.26 -13.34
C LEU A 12 2.37 26.24 -14.47
N GLU A 13 1.84 26.55 -15.67
CA GLU A 13 2.02 25.66 -16.83
C GLU A 13 3.50 25.60 -17.30
N ALA A 14 4.27 26.68 -17.14
CA ALA A 14 5.70 26.65 -17.44
C ALA A 14 6.47 25.76 -16.45
N ILE A 15 6.16 25.82 -15.16
CA ILE A 15 6.74 24.97 -14.12
C ILE A 15 6.43 23.49 -14.40
N LYS A 16 5.17 23.18 -14.74
CA LYS A 16 4.78 21.81 -15.09
C LYS A 16 5.55 21.28 -16.31
N ARG A 17 5.68 22.07 -17.36
CA ARG A 17 6.48 21.69 -18.54
C ARG A 17 7.95 21.46 -18.19
N GLU A 18 8.52 22.25 -17.30
CA GLU A 18 9.90 22.05 -16.83
C GLU A 18 10.05 20.75 -16.05
N ALA A 19 9.12 20.45 -15.14
CA ALA A 19 9.12 19.18 -14.41
C ALA A 19 9.02 17.96 -15.35
N ILE A 20 8.16 18.04 -16.39
CA ILE A 20 8.04 16.99 -17.41
C ILE A 20 9.37 16.82 -18.17
N ARG A 21 9.99 17.94 -18.63
CA ARG A 21 11.29 17.88 -19.33
C ARG A 21 12.39 17.31 -18.47
N HIS A 22 12.41 17.65 -17.19
CA HIS A 22 13.37 17.07 -16.25
C HIS A 22 13.19 15.55 -16.13
N ILE A 23 11.94 15.07 -15.97
CA ILE A 23 11.67 13.64 -15.91
C ILE A 23 12.12 12.94 -17.20
N ASP A 24 11.87 13.55 -18.36
CA ASP A 24 12.32 13.01 -19.63
C ASP A 24 13.86 12.95 -19.73
N SER A 25 14.56 13.94 -19.17
CA SER A 25 16.04 13.98 -19.18
C SER A 25 16.68 12.94 -18.26
N ILE A 26 16.01 12.52 -17.18
CA ILE A 26 16.50 11.48 -16.24
C ILE A 26 15.80 10.14 -16.43
N ARG A 27 15.10 9.94 -17.53
CA ARG A 27 14.32 8.72 -17.80
C ARG A 27 15.15 7.45 -17.66
N ASP A 28 16.32 7.44 -18.28
CA ASP A 28 17.18 6.25 -18.30
C ASP A 28 17.73 5.95 -16.91
N GLU A 29 18.07 6.98 -16.13
CA GLU A 29 18.48 6.84 -14.73
C GLU A 29 17.36 6.23 -13.89
N LEU A 30 16.12 6.72 -14.03
CA LEU A 30 14.96 6.15 -13.34
C LEU A 30 14.72 4.69 -13.76
N CYS A 31 14.85 4.37 -15.04
CA CYS A 31 14.74 2.98 -15.49
C CYS A 31 15.82 2.08 -14.87
N GLN A 32 17.05 2.57 -14.74
CA GLN A 32 18.13 1.81 -14.07
C GLN A 32 17.85 1.62 -12.58
N VAL A 33 17.34 2.64 -11.86
CA VAL A 33 16.90 2.49 -10.47
C VAL A 33 15.84 1.40 -10.35
N SER A 34 14.81 1.43 -11.20
CA SER A 34 13.75 0.42 -11.21
C SER A 34 14.28 -0.98 -11.47
N LEU A 35 15.21 -1.15 -12.41
CA LEU A 35 15.84 -2.44 -12.72
C LEU A 35 16.72 -2.94 -11.57
N ALA A 36 17.44 -2.04 -10.89
CA ALA A 36 18.23 -2.39 -9.71
C ALA A 36 17.33 -2.88 -8.57
N LEU A 37 16.28 -2.15 -8.23
CA LEU A 37 15.28 -2.57 -7.24
C LEU A 37 14.67 -3.93 -7.64
N HIS A 38 14.27 -4.09 -8.90
CA HIS A 38 13.75 -5.36 -9.41
C HIS A 38 14.74 -6.52 -9.22
N SER A 39 16.04 -6.28 -9.37
CA SER A 39 17.07 -7.30 -9.20
C SER A 39 17.34 -7.65 -7.73
N TYR A 40 17.11 -6.72 -6.81
CA TYR A 40 17.30 -6.96 -5.38
C TYR A 40 16.22 -7.88 -4.82
N ALA A 41 14.97 -7.63 -5.17
CA ALA A 41 13.82 -8.47 -4.83
C ALA A 41 13.82 -8.90 -3.35
N GLU A 42 13.92 -7.94 -2.44
CA GLU A 42 14.05 -8.16 -1.00
C GLU A 42 12.69 -8.38 -0.34
N ALA A 43 12.67 -9.23 0.69
CA ALA A 43 11.43 -9.56 1.41
C ALA A 43 10.94 -8.38 2.26
N PRO A 44 9.64 -8.37 2.65
CA PRO A 44 9.11 -7.40 3.61
C PRO A 44 9.96 -7.28 4.87
N PHE A 45 10.29 -6.05 5.27
CA PHE A 45 11.18 -5.65 6.36
C PHE A 45 12.68 -6.02 6.17
N GLU A 46 13.06 -6.55 5.03
CA GLU A 46 14.45 -6.91 4.68
C GLU A 46 14.98 -6.11 3.49
N GLU A 47 14.34 -4.99 3.13
CA GLU A 47 14.61 -4.18 1.93
C GLU A 47 15.84 -3.26 2.12
N TYR A 48 16.95 -3.80 2.63
CA TYR A 48 18.13 -3.01 2.99
C TYR A 48 18.79 -2.34 1.78
N ARG A 49 19.02 -3.09 0.70
CA ARG A 49 19.65 -2.59 -0.52
C ARG A 49 18.76 -1.63 -1.27
N SER A 50 17.46 -1.94 -1.32
CA SER A 50 16.44 -1.13 -1.98
C SER A 50 16.30 0.23 -1.31
N SER A 51 16.17 0.26 0.00
CA SER A 51 16.09 1.49 0.76
C SER A 51 17.38 2.33 0.69
N GLU A 52 18.57 1.68 0.70
CA GLU A 52 19.85 2.37 0.60
C GLU A 52 20.06 3.02 -0.77
N LEU A 53 19.67 2.33 -1.86
CA LEU A 53 19.73 2.89 -3.20
C LEU A 53 18.85 4.16 -3.31
N LEU A 54 17.60 4.10 -2.84
CA LEU A 54 16.70 5.25 -2.86
C LEU A 54 17.23 6.42 -2.02
N VAL A 55 17.77 6.12 -0.83
CA VAL A 55 18.36 7.12 0.08
C VAL A 55 19.57 7.78 -0.56
N SER A 56 20.46 7.04 -1.23
CA SER A 56 21.65 7.59 -1.87
C SER A 56 21.27 8.58 -2.96
N VAL A 57 20.34 8.22 -3.86
CA VAL A 57 19.84 9.11 -4.92
C VAL A 57 19.20 10.37 -4.33
N LEU A 58 18.43 10.25 -3.25
CA LEU A 58 17.79 11.40 -2.60
C LEU A 58 18.81 12.35 -1.97
N LYS A 59 19.83 11.83 -1.26
CA LYS A 59 20.92 12.63 -0.69
C LYS A 59 21.71 13.38 -1.76
N GLU A 60 22.07 12.72 -2.86
CA GLU A 60 22.77 13.32 -3.99
C GLU A 60 21.97 14.48 -4.64
N ASN A 61 20.63 14.44 -4.51
CA ASN A 61 19.71 15.47 -5.00
C ASN A 61 19.27 16.47 -3.91
N GLY A 62 19.99 16.55 -2.79
CA GLY A 62 19.82 17.59 -1.78
C GLY A 62 18.69 17.39 -0.79
N PHE A 63 18.14 16.18 -0.68
CA PHE A 63 17.19 15.83 0.37
C PHE A 63 17.91 15.57 1.69
N THR A 64 17.34 16.06 2.78
CA THR A 64 17.71 15.63 4.14
C THR A 64 17.02 14.32 4.43
N VAL A 65 17.79 13.28 4.75
CA VAL A 65 17.28 11.92 4.91
C VAL A 65 17.51 11.42 6.32
N GLU A 66 16.45 10.86 6.91
CA GLU A 66 16.46 10.10 8.16
C GLU A 66 16.21 8.62 7.84
N LYS A 67 17.14 7.75 8.20
CA LYS A 67 17.09 6.30 8.11
C LYS A 67 18.04 5.70 9.18
N PRO A 68 17.59 4.73 10.01
CA PRO A 68 16.24 4.15 10.07
C PRO A 68 15.17 5.18 10.45
N PHE A 69 13.89 4.90 10.14
CA PHE A 69 12.80 5.81 10.44
C PHE A 69 11.63 5.10 11.10
N ALA A 70 11.04 5.75 12.11
CA ALA A 70 9.87 5.25 12.84
C ALA A 70 10.08 3.83 13.45
N GLY A 71 11.31 3.50 13.82
CA GLY A 71 11.68 2.20 14.39
C GLY A 71 11.80 1.06 13.37
N LEU A 72 11.73 1.35 12.09
CA LEU A 72 11.92 0.38 11.00
C LEU A 72 13.26 0.62 10.30
N GLU A 73 14.11 -0.41 10.27
CA GLU A 73 15.49 -0.35 9.71
C GLU A 73 15.51 0.01 8.21
N THR A 74 14.51 -0.46 7.47
CA THR A 74 14.42 -0.26 6.03
C THR A 74 13.53 0.91 5.63
N ALA A 75 12.78 1.52 6.58
CA ALA A 75 12.04 2.74 6.34
C ALA A 75 12.92 3.98 6.34
N PHE A 76 12.52 4.99 5.58
CA PHE A 76 13.19 6.29 5.57
C PHE A 76 12.19 7.44 5.41
N ARG A 77 12.59 8.62 5.86
CA ARG A 77 11.96 9.89 5.55
C ARG A 77 12.98 10.81 4.89
N ALA A 78 12.71 11.25 3.68
CA ALA A 78 13.53 12.25 3.01
C ALA A 78 12.70 13.51 2.77
N VAL A 79 13.30 14.66 3.05
CA VAL A 79 12.63 15.95 3.05
C VAL A 79 13.46 16.95 2.25
N TYR A 80 12.80 17.65 1.32
CA TYR A 80 13.33 18.81 0.65
C TYR A 80 12.54 20.04 1.09
N GLU A 81 13.12 20.79 2.04
CA GLU A 81 12.48 21.98 2.60
C GLU A 81 12.77 23.22 1.75
N ARG A 82 11.77 24.07 1.63
CA ARG A 82 11.86 25.36 1.00
C ARG A 82 11.77 26.46 2.07
N GLU A 83 12.29 27.64 1.77
CA GLU A 83 12.53 28.72 2.73
C GLU A 83 11.31 29.22 3.53
N ASN A 84 10.08 28.86 3.17
CA ASN A 84 8.88 29.35 3.84
C ASN A 84 7.95 28.22 4.23
N GLN A 85 7.24 28.38 5.34
CA GLN A 85 6.18 27.48 5.75
C GLN A 85 5.09 27.42 4.69
N GLY A 86 4.77 26.20 4.24
CA GLY A 86 3.78 25.93 3.21
C GLY A 86 3.28 24.50 3.28
N PRO A 87 2.55 24.05 2.24
CA PRO A 87 2.04 22.67 2.20
C PRO A 87 3.17 21.65 2.28
N ARG A 88 2.91 20.54 2.96
CA ARG A 88 3.76 19.34 2.94
C ARG A 88 3.09 18.26 2.12
N ILE A 89 3.64 17.99 0.95
CA ILE A 89 3.15 16.94 0.05
C ILE A 89 4.09 15.75 0.15
N ALA A 90 3.52 14.58 0.43
CA ALA A 90 4.27 13.35 0.58
C ALA A 90 4.05 12.39 -0.61
N PHE A 91 5.13 11.80 -1.09
CA PHE A 91 5.10 10.61 -1.93
C PHE A 91 5.44 9.40 -1.07
N THR A 92 4.72 8.29 -1.23
CA THR A 92 5.03 7.04 -0.54
C THR A 92 5.67 6.06 -1.53
N ALA A 93 6.77 5.45 -1.12
CA ALA A 93 7.54 4.53 -1.93
C ALA A 93 7.51 3.13 -1.30
N GLU A 94 6.96 2.16 -2.01
CA GLU A 94 6.99 0.74 -1.70
C GLU A 94 8.09 0.08 -2.51
N TYR A 95 8.89 -0.81 -1.90
CA TYR A 95 10.04 -1.45 -2.55
C TYR A 95 10.29 -2.89 -2.10
N ASP A 96 9.36 -3.47 -1.36
CA ASP A 96 9.39 -4.89 -1.01
C ASP A 96 8.98 -5.79 -2.17
N ALA A 97 9.43 -7.04 -2.13
CA ALA A 97 9.08 -8.09 -3.07
C ALA A 97 8.29 -9.19 -2.38
N ILE A 98 7.47 -9.89 -3.13
CA ILE A 98 6.67 -11.01 -2.62
C ILE A 98 7.29 -12.35 -3.00
N ARG A 99 7.17 -13.31 -2.09
CA ARG A 99 7.49 -14.71 -2.37
C ARG A 99 6.30 -15.39 -3.03
N ILE A 100 6.49 -15.87 -4.24
CA ILE A 100 5.48 -16.64 -4.96
C ILE A 100 5.88 -18.11 -5.08
N LEU A 101 4.86 -18.98 -5.13
CA LEU A 101 5.01 -20.41 -5.35
C LEU A 101 4.26 -20.76 -6.63
N GLU A 102 4.98 -21.24 -7.64
CA GLU A 102 4.37 -21.78 -8.85
C GLU A 102 4.52 -23.29 -8.89
N TYR A 103 3.53 -23.96 -9.48
CA TYR A 103 3.55 -25.41 -9.65
C TYR A 103 4.80 -25.84 -10.41
N LYS A 104 5.59 -26.76 -9.84
CA LYS A 104 6.88 -27.25 -10.35
C LYS A 104 8.02 -26.23 -10.37
N SER A 105 7.86 -25.04 -9.84
CA SER A 105 8.94 -24.06 -9.70
C SER A 105 9.41 -23.93 -8.26
N ASN A 106 10.67 -23.49 -8.09
CA ASN A 106 11.20 -23.14 -6.79
C ASN A 106 10.47 -21.88 -6.26
N ARG A 107 10.62 -21.63 -4.97
CA ARG A 107 10.19 -20.38 -4.37
C ARG A 107 10.88 -19.21 -5.09
N ILE A 108 10.11 -18.33 -5.71
CA ILE A 108 10.62 -17.16 -6.43
C ILE A 108 10.29 -15.93 -5.60
N MET A 109 11.30 -15.12 -5.29
CA MET A 109 11.13 -13.78 -4.74
C MET A 109 11.16 -12.78 -5.90
N GLY A 110 10.20 -11.84 -5.96
CA GLY A 110 10.19 -10.86 -7.03
C GLY A 110 9.09 -9.82 -6.91
N HIS A 111 9.25 -8.73 -7.67
CA HIS A 111 8.30 -7.62 -7.70
C HIS A 111 7.06 -7.96 -8.54
N ALA A 112 6.22 -8.87 -8.03
CA ALA A 112 5.00 -9.30 -8.70
C ALA A 112 3.83 -8.30 -8.60
N CYS A 113 3.98 -7.24 -7.77
CA CYS A 113 3.07 -6.09 -7.66
C CYS A 113 3.65 -4.81 -8.26
N GLY A 114 4.92 -4.83 -8.73
CA GLY A 114 5.56 -3.69 -9.36
C GLY A 114 6.03 -2.61 -8.38
N HIS A 115 6.39 -2.98 -7.14
CA HIS A 115 6.89 -2.03 -6.14
C HIS A 115 8.23 -1.37 -6.56
N ASN A 116 9.05 -2.03 -7.38
CA ASN A 116 10.21 -1.40 -8.02
C ASN A 116 9.82 -0.16 -8.85
N LEU A 117 8.68 -0.21 -9.54
CA LEU A 117 8.14 0.90 -10.33
C LEU A 117 7.49 1.96 -9.45
N ASN A 118 6.80 1.55 -8.38
CA ASN A 118 6.20 2.43 -7.38
C ASN A 118 7.26 3.31 -6.72
N ALA A 119 8.30 2.70 -6.14
CA ALA A 119 9.39 3.41 -5.50
C ALA A 119 10.07 4.40 -6.45
N THR A 120 10.35 3.94 -7.67
CA THR A 120 11.02 4.77 -8.67
C THR A 120 10.15 5.93 -9.15
N ALA A 121 8.84 5.72 -9.32
CA ALA A 121 7.93 6.81 -9.70
C ALA A 121 7.81 7.86 -8.58
N SER A 122 7.75 7.43 -7.32
CA SER A 122 7.74 8.32 -6.15
C SER A 122 9.04 9.09 -6.01
N LEU A 123 10.19 8.44 -6.23
CA LEU A 123 11.51 9.07 -6.29
C LEU A 123 11.54 10.14 -7.39
N GLY A 124 11.25 9.77 -8.64
CA GLY A 124 11.29 10.67 -9.78
C GLY A 124 10.35 11.86 -9.63
N ALA A 125 9.14 11.64 -9.08
CA ALA A 125 8.20 12.72 -8.78
C ALA A 125 8.75 13.70 -7.73
N SER A 126 9.37 13.17 -6.67
CA SER A 126 10.00 13.99 -5.64
C SER A 126 11.13 14.86 -6.20
N LEU A 127 12.00 14.28 -7.05
CA LEU A 127 13.09 14.99 -7.71
C LEU A 127 12.57 16.09 -8.64
N ALA A 128 11.57 15.79 -9.46
CA ALA A 128 11.02 16.74 -10.41
C ALA A 128 10.32 17.92 -9.72
N VAL A 129 9.59 17.66 -8.65
CA VAL A 129 8.90 18.71 -7.88
C VAL A 129 9.88 19.57 -7.09
N SER A 130 10.87 18.96 -6.42
CA SER A 130 11.87 19.71 -5.64
C SER A 130 12.67 20.68 -6.52
N ARG A 131 13.04 20.25 -7.73
CA ARG A 131 13.79 21.04 -8.70
C ARG A 131 12.93 22.06 -9.45
N GLY A 132 11.71 21.67 -9.84
CA GLY A 132 10.86 22.47 -10.74
C GLY A 132 10.14 23.65 -10.08
N LEU A 133 9.83 23.55 -8.77
CA LEU A 133 9.13 24.63 -8.08
C LEU A 133 10.02 25.86 -7.87
N PRO A 134 9.57 27.10 -8.21
CA PRO A 134 10.29 28.32 -7.90
C PRO A 134 10.51 28.53 -6.40
N LYS A 135 11.60 29.18 -5.99
CA LYS A 135 11.88 29.45 -4.55
C LYS A 135 10.74 30.18 -3.85
N LYS A 136 10.03 31.07 -4.55
CA LYS A 136 8.88 31.83 -4.02
C LYS A 136 7.66 30.99 -3.68
N VAL A 137 7.58 29.71 -4.13
CA VAL A 137 6.49 28.79 -3.79
C VAL A 137 6.88 28.05 -2.51
N PRO A 138 6.22 28.32 -1.37
CA PRO A 138 6.59 27.71 -0.10
C PRO A 138 6.14 26.25 -0.02
N GLY A 139 6.76 25.49 0.86
CA GLY A 139 6.33 24.12 1.18
C GLY A 139 7.45 23.12 1.28
N THR A 140 7.07 21.88 1.48
CA THR A 140 7.98 20.76 1.73
C THR A 140 7.61 19.59 0.83
N VAL A 141 8.56 19.12 0.04
CA VAL A 141 8.46 17.84 -0.66
C VAL A 141 8.98 16.75 0.27
N THR A 142 8.15 15.76 0.54
CA THR A 142 8.53 14.63 1.38
C THR A 142 8.42 13.35 0.57
N ILE A 143 9.36 12.44 0.71
CA ILE A 143 9.21 11.05 0.29
C ILE A 143 9.38 10.15 1.52
N LEU A 144 8.43 9.26 1.70
CA LEU A 144 8.42 8.27 2.76
C LEU A 144 8.67 6.89 2.15
N GLY A 145 9.79 6.29 2.51
CA GLY A 145 10.05 4.88 2.24
C GLY A 145 9.22 4.03 3.16
N THR A 146 8.30 3.27 2.57
CA THR A 146 7.27 2.50 3.27
C THR A 146 7.46 1.01 2.97
N PRO A 147 8.32 0.31 3.75
CA PRO A 147 8.61 -1.11 3.56
C PRO A 147 7.40 -1.99 3.83
N ALA A 148 7.47 -3.26 3.41
CA ALA A 148 6.61 -4.35 3.82
C ALA A 148 5.12 -4.16 3.52
N GLU A 149 4.75 -3.65 2.33
CA GLU A 149 3.35 -3.58 1.91
C GLU A 149 2.75 -4.98 1.71
N GLU A 150 3.53 -5.93 1.23
CA GLU A 150 3.10 -7.33 0.98
C GLU A 150 2.79 -8.10 2.28
N ASP A 151 3.25 -7.62 3.44
CA ASP A 151 2.87 -8.12 4.76
C ASP A 151 1.72 -7.28 5.35
N LEU A 152 0.55 -7.34 4.75
CA LEU A 152 -0.62 -6.51 5.09
C LEU A 152 -1.04 -6.59 6.58
N GLY A 153 -0.69 -7.66 7.29
CA GLY A 153 -0.94 -7.79 8.72
C GLY A 153 -0.11 -6.81 9.54
N ARG A 154 1.16 -6.61 9.16
CA ARG A 154 2.14 -5.76 9.86
C ARG A 154 2.60 -4.55 9.07
N GLY A 155 2.12 -4.36 7.85
CA GLY A 155 2.57 -3.40 6.84
C GLY A 155 3.24 -2.14 7.36
N GLY A 156 4.35 -1.77 6.76
CA GLY A 156 5.19 -0.67 7.24
C GLY A 156 4.46 0.64 7.43
N LYS A 157 3.45 0.95 6.58
CA LYS A 157 2.64 2.16 6.73
C LYS A 157 1.82 2.18 8.01
N LEU A 158 1.42 1.01 8.56
CA LEU A 158 0.72 0.95 9.86
C LEU A 158 1.64 1.47 10.96
N THR A 159 2.87 0.95 11.04
CA THR A 159 3.88 1.40 12.00
C THR A 159 4.24 2.87 11.80
N LEU A 160 4.45 3.31 10.56
CA LEU A 160 4.75 4.73 10.27
C LEU A 160 3.63 5.67 10.74
N ILE A 161 2.37 5.25 10.59
CA ILE A 161 1.20 6.00 11.06
C ILE A 161 1.18 6.11 12.58
N GLU A 162 1.40 5.00 13.29
CA GLU A 162 1.46 4.95 14.75
C GLU A 162 2.56 5.85 15.31
N GLN A 163 3.71 5.90 14.63
CA GLN A 163 4.84 6.77 14.97
C GLN A 163 4.67 8.21 14.46
N GLY A 164 3.52 8.55 13.88
CA GLY A 164 3.18 9.93 13.49
C GLY A 164 3.82 10.43 12.21
N ALA A 165 4.35 9.58 11.34
CA ALA A 165 5.01 9.97 10.09
C ALA A 165 4.13 10.84 9.17
N PHE A 166 2.81 10.70 9.25
CA PHE A 166 1.84 11.44 8.43
C PHE A 166 1.19 12.62 9.17
N LYS A 167 1.58 12.93 10.41
CA LYS A 167 0.92 13.95 11.26
C LYS A 167 0.90 15.35 10.63
N ASN A 168 1.95 15.73 9.92
CA ASN A 168 2.09 17.05 9.31
C ASN A 168 2.05 17.00 7.78
N VAL A 169 1.51 15.93 7.19
CA VAL A 169 1.34 15.78 5.75
C VAL A 169 -0.01 16.38 5.34
N ASP A 170 -0.02 17.21 4.31
CA ASP A 170 -1.22 17.88 3.79
C ASP A 170 -1.91 17.08 2.70
N ALA A 171 -1.14 16.35 1.89
CA ALA A 171 -1.63 15.35 0.95
C ALA A 171 -0.56 14.28 0.71
N ALA A 172 -1.00 13.03 0.45
CA ALA A 172 -0.13 11.91 0.12
C ALA A 172 -0.47 11.33 -1.25
N MET A 173 0.55 10.91 -1.99
CA MET A 173 0.38 10.36 -3.33
C MET A 173 1.28 9.16 -3.56
N MET A 174 0.76 8.17 -4.28
CA MET A 174 1.54 7.05 -4.81
C MET A 174 0.93 6.52 -6.10
N MET A 175 1.71 5.76 -6.85
CA MET A 175 1.20 4.90 -7.89
C MET A 175 1.25 3.43 -7.46
N HIS A 176 0.40 2.61 -8.02
CA HIS A 176 0.51 1.16 -7.97
C HIS A 176 0.25 0.55 -9.34
N GLY A 177 1.00 -0.48 -9.67
CA GLY A 177 0.83 -1.20 -10.91
C GLY A 177 -0.56 -1.80 -11.06
N THR A 178 -1.03 -1.94 -12.29
CA THR A 178 -2.22 -2.70 -12.63
C THR A 178 -1.90 -3.61 -13.81
N LEU A 179 -2.18 -4.89 -13.65
CA LEU A 179 -2.14 -5.86 -14.73
C LEU A 179 -3.57 -6.12 -15.20
N PHE A 180 -3.78 -6.16 -16.48
CA PHE A 180 -5.10 -6.38 -17.08
C PHE A 180 -5.14 -7.69 -17.85
N ARG A 181 -6.35 -8.22 -18.06
CA ARG A 181 -6.54 -9.41 -18.88
C ARG A 181 -6.31 -9.06 -20.36
N ALA A 182 -5.93 -10.03 -21.17
CA ALA A 182 -5.83 -9.85 -22.60
C ALA A 182 -7.15 -9.28 -23.16
N GLY A 183 -7.06 -8.18 -23.92
CA GLY A 183 -8.21 -7.41 -24.39
C GLY A 183 -8.79 -6.41 -23.39
N GLY A 184 -8.19 -6.27 -22.19
CA GLY A 184 -8.54 -5.21 -21.23
C GLY A 184 -7.96 -3.85 -21.64
N GLU A 185 -8.50 -2.80 -21.05
CA GLU A 185 -8.09 -1.43 -21.36
C GLU A 185 -6.79 -1.04 -20.67
N ASP A 186 -5.86 -0.47 -21.44
CA ASP A 186 -4.63 0.16 -20.95
C ASP A 186 -4.96 1.59 -20.50
N CYS A 187 -5.41 1.74 -19.25
CA CYS A 187 -5.84 3.03 -18.73
C CYS A 187 -5.26 3.31 -17.34
N PHE A 188 -5.06 4.61 -17.08
CA PHE A 188 -4.79 5.16 -15.75
C PHE A 188 -6.12 5.38 -15.04
N THR A 189 -6.16 5.10 -13.74
CA THR A 189 -7.37 5.29 -12.93
C THR A 189 -7.02 5.49 -11.46
N ALA A 190 -7.97 5.96 -10.66
CA ALA A 190 -7.88 5.97 -9.20
C ALA A 190 -9.09 5.23 -8.62
N PRO A 191 -8.91 4.15 -7.85
CA PRO A 191 -10.03 3.41 -7.29
C PRO A 191 -10.76 4.24 -6.23
N HIS A 192 -12.09 4.20 -6.26
CA HIS A 192 -12.90 4.86 -5.25
C HIS A 192 -12.84 4.18 -3.90
N ALA A 193 -12.63 2.87 -3.88
CA ALA A 193 -12.48 2.07 -2.68
C ALA A 193 -11.73 0.76 -2.95
N THR A 194 -11.13 0.21 -1.90
CA THR A 194 -10.55 -1.13 -1.87
C THR A 194 -11.21 -1.96 -0.77
N TYR A 195 -10.75 -3.18 -0.52
CA TYR A 195 -11.26 -3.96 0.59
C TYR A 195 -10.62 -3.55 1.91
N HIS A 196 -11.42 -3.54 2.99
CA HIS A 196 -10.90 -3.64 4.34
C HIS A 196 -10.33 -5.04 4.56
N LEU A 197 -9.28 -5.14 5.38
CA LEU A 197 -8.68 -6.40 5.78
C LEU A 197 -8.40 -6.36 7.28
N VAL A 198 -8.56 -7.50 7.94
CA VAL A 198 -7.98 -7.76 9.25
C VAL A 198 -7.22 -9.07 9.20
N SER A 199 -6.02 -9.08 9.80
CA SER A 199 -5.17 -10.26 9.93
C SER A 199 -5.17 -10.73 11.38
N TYR A 200 -5.34 -12.04 11.57
CA TYR A 200 -5.28 -12.69 12.87
C TYR A 200 -4.30 -13.85 12.84
N ILE A 201 -3.56 -14.03 13.94
CA ILE A 201 -2.80 -15.24 14.24
C ILE A 201 -3.56 -16.03 15.29
N PHE A 202 -3.83 -17.30 14.99
CA PHE A 202 -4.50 -18.25 15.87
C PHE A 202 -3.50 -19.27 16.37
N HIS A 203 -3.30 -19.33 17.68
CA HIS A 203 -2.45 -20.31 18.35
C HIS A 203 -3.31 -21.34 19.05
N PHE A 204 -3.16 -22.60 18.69
CA PHE A 204 -3.74 -23.74 19.38
C PHE A 204 -2.65 -24.41 20.21
N LYS A 205 -2.95 -24.70 21.48
CA LYS A 205 -2.01 -25.31 22.43
C LYS A 205 -2.58 -26.63 22.90
N GLY A 206 -1.81 -27.69 22.68
CA GLY A 206 -2.10 -29.02 23.17
C GLY A 206 -1.37 -29.34 24.48
N SER A 207 -1.39 -30.57 24.90
CA SER A 207 -0.71 -31.03 26.13
C SER A 207 -0.06 -32.37 25.94
N ARG A 208 1.02 -32.61 26.68
CA ARG A 208 1.69 -33.92 26.83
C ARG A 208 1.85 -34.25 28.30
N PRO A 209 0.83 -34.79 28.96
CA PRO A 209 0.99 -35.21 30.34
C PRO A 209 1.94 -36.43 30.40
N PRO A 210 2.73 -36.57 31.50
CA PRO A 210 3.63 -37.70 31.70
C PRO A 210 2.89 -39.04 31.66
N ASP A 211 1.68 -39.09 32.25
CA ASP A 211 0.90 -40.27 32.50
C ASP A 211 -0.50 -40.19 31.85
N GLY A 212 -0.59 -40.18 30.54
CA GLY A 212 -1.89 -40.15 29.88
C GLY A 212 -1.87 -39.74 28.42
N PRO A 213 -3.03 -39.83 27.75
CA PRO A 213 -3.14 -39.40 26.36
C PRO A 213 -2.93 -37.90 26.28
N GLY A 214 -2.03 -37.45 25.41
CA GLY A 214 -1.84 -36.04 25.12
C GLY A 214 -2.98 -35.47 24.28
N VAL A 215 -3.13 -34.16 24.30
CA VAL A 215 -4.02 -33.41 23.42
C VAL A 215 -3.18 -32.80 22.28
N SER A 216 -3.52 -33.17 21.05
CA SER A 216 -2.86 -32.60 19.85
C SER A 216 -3.38 -31.19 19.57
N ALA A 217 -2.49 -30.24 19.40
CA ALA A 217 -2.87 -28.90 18.94
C ALA A 217 -3.30 -28.85 17.47
N LEU A 218 -2.87 -29.84 16.67
CA LEU A 218 -3.21 -29.92 15.24
C LEU A 218 -4.68 -30.30 15.02
N ASP A 219 -5.30 -31.05 15.92
CA ASP A 219 -6.67 -31.52 15.76
C ASP A 219 -7.69 -30.36 15.80
N PRO A 220 -7.68 -29.45 16.81
CA PRO A 220 -8.56 -28.29 16.81
C PRO A 220 -8.22 -27.31 15.66
N LEU A 221 -6.97 -27.19 15.22
CA LEU A 221 -6.64 -26.42 14.02
C LEU A 221 -7.33 -27.00 12.78
N ASN A 222 -7.28 -28.32 12.58
CA ASN A 222 -7.95 -28.97 11.45
C ASN A 222 -9.47 -28.75 11.49
N GLN A 223 -10.10 -28.91 12.65
CA GLN A 223 -11.54 -28.66 12.83
C GLN A 223 -11.87 -27.18 12.54
N PHE A 224 -11.07 -26.25 13.03
CA PHE A 224 -11.20 -24.83 12.75
C PHE A 224 -11.14 -24.54 11.24
N LEU A 225 -10.16 -25.10 10.52
CA LEU A 225 -10.04 -24.92 9.07
C LEU A 225 -11.27 -25.44 8.30
N GLN A 226 -11.88 -26.55 8.74
CA GLN A 226 -13.15 -27.03 8.17
C GLN A 226 -14.30 -26.07 8.48
N GLY A 227 -14.35 -25.54 9.71
CA GLY A 227 -15.32 -24.51 10.08
C GLY A 227 -15.20 -23.24 9.23
N LEU A 228 -13.97 -22.84 8.86
CA LEU A 228 -13.77 -21.70 7.95
C LEU A 228 -14.37 -21.96 6.56
N ASN A 229 -14.37 -23.18 6.03
CA ASN A 229 -15.04 -23.50 4.77
C ASN A 229 -16.56 -23.24 4.85
N VAL A 230 -17.17 -23.58 5.98
CA VAL A 230 -18.60 -23.32 6.23
C VAL A 230 -18.87 -21.81 6.34
N LEU A 231 -17.99 -21.08 7.02
CA LEU A 231 -18.10 -19.62 7.14
C LEU A 231 -17.92 -18.92 5.78
N ASP A 232 -17.00 -19.38 4.93
CA ASP A 232 -16.85 -18.86 3.55
C ASP A 232 -18.19 -18.98 2.79
N GLN A 233 -18.83 -20.14 2.85
CA GLN A 233 -20.13 -20.37 2.19
C GLN A 233 -21.24 -19.47 2.79
N ARG A 234 -21.25 -19.31 4.11
CA ARG A 234 -22.26 -18.51 4.83
C ARG A 234 -22.17 -17.03 4.52
N PHE A 235 -20.94 -16.48 4.42
CA PHE A 235 -20.73 -15.06 4.10
C PHE A 235 -20.80 -14.80 2.59
N GLY A 236 -20.60 -15.83 1.77
CA GLY A 236 -20.65 -15.74 0.32
C GLY A 236 -19.59 -14.80 -0.27
N PRO A 237 -19.80 -14.24 -1.45
CA PRO A 237 -18.81 -13.47 -2.19
C PRO A 237 -18.47 -12.10 -1.55
N ASP A 238 -19.23 -11.66 -0.55
CA ASP A 238 -19.03 -10.36 0.09
C ASP A 238 -17.89 -10.36 1.11
N VAL A 239 -17.44 -11.53 1.56
CA VAL A 239 -16.33 -11.70 2.49
C VAL A 239 -15.39 -12.79 1.99
N ALA A 240 -14.11 -12.50 1.90
CA ALA A 240 -13.08 -13.49 1.63
C ALA A 240 -12.34 -13.84 2.94
N ILE A 241 -12.29 -15.15 3.27
CA ILE A 241 -11.54 -15.67 4.42
C ILE A 241 -10.34 -16.47 3.87
N ARG A 242 -9.16 -15.83 3.85
CA ARG A 242 -7.91 -16.45 3.38
C ARG A 242 -7.13 -17.00 4.57
N ARG A 243 -6.47 -18.14 4.42
CA ARG A 243 -5.77 -18.80 5.53
C ARG A 243 -4.58 -19.61 5.07
N ILE A 244 -3.60 -19.67 5.96
CA ILE A 244 -2.44 -20.54 5.84
C ILE A 244 -2.15 -21.17 7.20
N ILE A 245 -1.53 -22.34 7.20
CA ILE A 245 -0.95 -22.95 8.39
C ILE A 245 0.50 -22.47 8.48
N LEU A 246 0.86 -21.83 9.57
CA LEU A 246 2.22 -21.37 9.85
C LEU A 246 3.03 -22.48 10.54
N ARG A 247 2.34 -23.24 11.44
CA ARG A 247 2.94 -24.37 12.17
C ARG A 247 1.88 -25.47 12.40
N GLY A 248 2.24 -26.73 12.16
CA GLY A 248 1.34 -27.87 12.33
C GLY A 248 1.99 -29.08 13.01
N GLY A 249 3.20 -28.93 13.55
CA GLY A 249 3.98 -30.01 14.17
C GLY A 249 5.33 -30.20 13.47
N GLU A 250 6.21 -31.05 14.07
CA GLU A 250 7.59 -31.28 13.60
C GLU A 250 7.76 -32.67 12.97
N THR A 251 7.09 -33.69 13.51
CA THR A 251 7.20 -35.07 13.08
C THR A 251 5.93 -35.85 13.39
N PRO A 252 5.53 -36.83 12.56
CA PRO A 252 4.39 -37.70 12.86
C PRO A 252 4.56 -38.55 14.12
N ALA A 253 5.80 -38.78 14.57
CA ALA A 253 6.12 -39.53 15.76
C ALA A 253 5.82 -38.79 17.08
N ALA A 254 5.47 -37.51 17.01
CA ALA A 254 5.26 -36.67 18.17
C ALA A 254 3.92 -35.93 18.07
N ILE A 255 3.12 -35.95 19.16
CA ILE A 255 1.90 -35.18 19.27
C ILE A 255 2.26 -33.69 19.22
N PRO A 256 1.74 -32.90 18.26
CA PRO A 256 1.97 -31.46 18.21
C PRO A 256 1.37 -30.74 19.42
N VAL A 257 2.19 -30.07 20.21
CA VAL A 257 1.73 -29.28 21.37
C VAL A 257 1.43 -27.83 21.01
N GLU A 258 1.81 -27.42 19.80
CA GLU A 258 1.50 -26.11 19.24
C GLU A 258 1.15 -26.21 17.75
N ALA A 259 0.08 -25.53 17.36
CA ALA A 259 -0.29 -25.36 15.96
C ALA A 259 -0.76 -23.91 15.73
N VAL A 260 -0.31 -23.30 14.61
CA VAL A 260 -0.52 -21.87 14.35
C VAL A 260 -1.07 -21.68 12.94
N ALA A 261 -2.10 -20.86 12.82
CA ALA A 261 -2.64 -20.42 11.54
C ALA A 261 -2.72 -18.89 11.45
N GLN A 262 -2.49 -18.35 10.26
CA GLN A 262 -2.81 -16.96 9.94
C GLN A 262 -4.09 -16.92 9.11
N VAL A 263 -4.99 -16.00 9.44
CA VAL A 263 -6.27 -15.82 8.75
C VAL A 263 -6.48 -14.36 8.41
N TRP A 264 -6.71 -14.07 7.14
CA TRP A 264 -7.11 -12.78 6.62
C TRP A 264 -8.60 -12.76 6.33
N ILE A 265 -9.29 -11.73 6.81
CA ILE A 265 -10.72 -11.50 6.56
C ILE A 265 -10.84 -10.19 5.79
N GLN A 266 -11.35 -10.28 4.56
CA GLN A 266 -11.43 -9.14 3.64
C GLN A 266 -12.88 -8.91 3.21
N SER A 267 -13.30 -7.63 3.13
CA SER A 267 -14.60 -7.23 2.57
C SER A 267 -14.58 -5.73 2.21
N LYS A 268 -15.45 -5.34 1.28
CA LYS A 268 -15.79 -3.93 1.03
C LYS A 268 -16.50 -3.26 2.21
N SER A 269 -17.06 -4.05 3.12
CA SER A 269 -17.90 -3.61 4.23
C SER A 269 -17.21 -3.86 5.56
N LEU A 270 -16.80 -2.79 6.25
CA LEU A 270 -16.22 -2.91 7.59
C LEU A 270 -17.16 -3.61 8.61
N PRO A 271 -18.49 -3.37 8.62
CA PRO A 271 -19.41 -4.16 9.44
C PRO A 271 -19.37 -5.66 9.14
N LEU A 272 -19.22 -6.07 7.85
CA LEU A 272 -19.10 -7.47 7.49
C LEU A 272 -17.76 -8.05 7.95
N VAL A 273 -16.64 -7.30 7.83
CA VAL A 273 -15.34 -7.73 8.40
C VAL A 273 -15.49 -8.02 9.89
N LYS A 274 -16.09 -7.10 10.66
CA LYS A 274 -16.30 -7.30 12.11
C LYS A 274 -17.17 -8.51 12.42
N LYS A 275 -18.26 -8.70 11.67
CA LYS A 275 -19.16 -9.85 11.87
C LYS A 275 -18.46 -11.16 11.55
N ALA A 276 -17.70 -11.21 10.46
CA ALA A 276 -16.93 -12.36 10.06
C ALA A 276 -15.80 -12.67 11.06
N SER A 277 -15.09 -11.65 11.55
CA SER A 277 -14.08 -11.79 12.59
C SER A 277 -14.63 -12.46 13.84
N GLY A 278 -15.77 -11.99 14.35
CA GLY A 278 -16.42 -12.63 15.51
C GLY A 278 -16.79 -14.08 15.25
N ALA A 279 -17.31 -14.40 14.06
CA ALA A 279 -17.63 -15.78 13.71
C ALA A 279 -16.39 -16.67 13.58
N VAL A 280 -15.29 -16.16 13.01
CA VAL A 280 -14.01 -16.87 12.87
C VAL A 280 -13.39 -17.15 14.24
N ILE A 281 -13.37 -16.14 15.14
CA ILE A 281 -12.84 -16.30 16.50
C ILE A 281 -13.67 -17.32 17.30
N ASN A 282 -15.01 -17.24 17.22
CA ASN A 282 -15.89 -18.20 17.88
C ASN A 282 -15.72 -19.63 17.33
N CYS A 283 -15.47 -19.78 16.04
CA CYS A 283 -15.18 -21.07 15.43
C CYS A 283 -13.89 -21.67 15.99
N ALA A 284 -12.81 -20.88 16.12
CA ALA A 284 -11.56 -21.32 16.71
C ALA A 284 -11.74 -21.73 18.19
N ALA A 285 -12.43 -20.90 18.98
CA ALA A 285 -12.72 -21.18 20.38
C ALA A 285 -13.51 -22.47 20.56
N GLY A 286 -14.58 -22.68 19.75
CA GLY A 286 -15.38 -23.89 19.76
C GLY A 286 -14.60 -25.13 19.35
N SER A 287 -13.70 -25.02 18.37
CA SER A 287 -12.82 -26.13 17.96
C SER A 287 -11.84 -26.53 19.07
N ALA A 288 -11.22 -25.55 19.74
CA ALA A 288 -10.32 -25.80 20.85
C ALA A 288 -11.05 -26.44 22.02
N GLN A 289 -12.20 -25.87 22.43
CA GLN A 289 -13.01 -26.39 23.53
C GLN A 289 -13.50 -27.83 23.29
N ALA A 290 -13.95 -28.13 22.07
CA ALA A 290 -14.48 -29.47 21.73
C ALA A 290 -13.42 -30.57 21.84
N LEU A 291 -12.14 -30.24 21.69
CA LEU A 291 -11.03 -31.19 21.66
C LEU A 291 -10.08 -31.04 22.86
N GLY A 292 -10.48 -30.25 23.88
CA GLY A 292 -9.73 -30.13 25.14
C GLY A 292 -8.39 -29.37 24.98
N ALA A 293 -8.24 -28.51 23.95
CA ALA A 293 -7.07 -27.72 23.73
C ALA A 293 -7.31 -26.28 24.22
N GLU A 294 -6.23 -25.55 24.49
CA GLU A 294 -6.27 -24.09 24.71
C GLU A 294 -6.11 -23.36 23.37
N PHE A 295 -6.59 -22.11 23.32
CA PHE A 295 -6.40 -21.28 22.15
C PHE A 295 -6.18 -19.82 22.53
N GLU A 296 -5.35 -19.15 21.75
CA GLU A 296 -5.13 -17.71 21.82
C GLU A 296 -5.27 -17.12 20.42
N VAL A 297 -5.74 -15.89 20.35
CA VAL A 297 -5.85 -15.15 19.09
C VAL A 297 -5.22 -13.78 19.25
N GLU A 298 -4.38 -13.40 18.28
CA GLU A 298 -3.75 -12.09 18.17
C GLU A 298 -4.26 -11.39 16.91
N GLU A 299 -4.71 -10.14 17.03
CA GLU A 299 -4.94 -9.29 15.87
C GLU A 299 -3.59 -8.69 15.45
N GLU A 300 -3.04 -9.20 14.36
CA GLU A 300 -1.75 -8.78 13.82
C GLU A 300 -1.82 -7.37 13.22
N GLY A 301 -2.92 -7.05 12.56
CA GLY A 301 -3.15 -5.70 12.06
C GLY A 301 -4.43 -5.55 11.25
N ARG A 302 -4.70 -4.29 10.90
CA ARG A 302 -5.96 -3.90 10.26
C ARG A 302 -5.73 -2.88 9.16
N VAL A 303 -6.10 -3.25 7.94
CA VAL A 303 -6.03 -2.42 6.75
C VAL A 303 -7.40 -1.82 6.45
N LYS A 304 -7.44 -0.51 6.24
CA LYS A 304 -8.65 0.22 5.84
C LYS A 304 -8.75 0.25 4.32
N SER A 305 -9.98 0.36 3.82
CA SER A 305 -10.23 0.69 2.42
C SER A 305 -9.60 2.03 2.06
N VAL A 306 -9.05 2.15 0.86
CA VAL A 306 -8.64 3.46 0.30
C VAL A 306 -9.84 4.41 0.29
N VAL A 307 -9.61 5.63 0.70
CA VAL A 307 -10.58 6.72 0.68
C VAL A 307 -10.29 7.61 -0.52
N CYS A 308 -11.14 7.55 -1.51
CA CYS A 308 -11.08 8.47 -2.64
C CYS A 308 -11.32 9.91 -2.18
N ASN A 309 -10.53 10.84 -2.68
CA ASN A 309 -10.73 12.28 -2.48
C ASN A 309 -11.19 12.92 -3.79
N PRO A 310 -12.45 13.34 -3.91
CA PRO A 310 -13.03 13.81 -5.18
C PRO A 310 -12.27 14.98 -5.80
N THR A 311 -11.77 15.92 -4.97
CA THR A 311 -10.97 17.06 -5.47
C THR A 311 -9.67 16.58 -6.09
N LEU A 312 -8.96 15.65 -5.45
CA LEU A 312 -7.68 15.16 -5.93
C LEU A 312 -7.85 14.23 -7.13
N GLU A 313 -8.89 13.40 -7.15
CA GLU A 313 -9.23 12.53 -8.28
C GLU A 313 -9.55 13.35 -9.55
N LYS A 314 -10.38 14.36 -9.41
CA LYS A 314 -10.67 15.29 -10.51
C LYS A 314 -9.40 15.98 -11.01
N LEU A 315 -8.53 16.42 -10.10
CA LEU A 315 -7.31 17.10 -10.44
C LEU A 315 -6.36 16.21 -11.25
N ILE A 316 -6.13 14.98 -10.78
CA ILE A 316 -5.23 14.06 -11.47
C ILE A 316 -5.79 13.61 -12.82
N GLY A 317 -7.12 13.41 -12.93
CA GLY A 317 -7.78 13.13 -14.21
C GLY A 317 -7.62 14.25 -15.24
N LEU A 318 -7.75 15.52 -14.83
CA LEU A 318 -7.49 16.65 -15.70
C LEU A 318 -6.02 16.72 -16.14
N ASN A 319 -5.09 16.40 -15.26
CA ASN A 319 -3.68 16.34 -15.58
C ASN A 319 -3.34 15.16 -16.50
N ALA A 320 -3.98 14.01 -16.32
CA ALA A 320 -3.86 12.86 -17.22
C ALA A 320 -4.30 13.22 -18.65
N ALA A 321 -5.42 13.91 -18.80
CA ALA A 321 -5.91 14.39 -20.09
C ALA A 321 -4.92 15.36 -20.76
N LYS A 322 -4.29 16.27 -20.00
CA LYS A 322 -3.24 17.18 -20.50
C LYS A 322 -2.00 16.45 -21.02
N LEU A 323 -1.68 15.31 -20.41
CA LEU A 323 -0.57 14.44 -20.84
C LEU A 323 -0.95 13.51 -21.98
N GLY A 324 -2.21 13.53 -22.47
CA GLY A 324 -2.71 12.61 -23.47
C GLY A 324 -2.79 11.16 -23.00
N LEU A 325 -2.90 10.95 -21.68
CA LEU A 325 -3.02 9.61 -21.11
C LEU A 325 -4.49 9.16 -21.17
N ASN A 326 -4.70 7.86 -21.42
CA ASN A 326 -6.02 7.24 -21.34
C ASN A 326 -6.43 7.18 -19.86
N TRP A 327 -7.29 8.11 -19.43
CA TRP A 327 -7.82 8.19 -18.08
C TRP A 327 -9.24 7.64 -18.05
N LYS A 328 -9.52 6.80 -17.05
CA LYS A 328 -10.86 6.28 -16.82
C LYS A 328 -11.26 6.55 -15.37
N ASP A 329 -12.41 7.19 -15.19
CA ASP A 329 -13.03 7.28 -13.87
C ASP A 329 -13.49 5.88 -13.46
N ASP A 330 -12.86 5.32 -12.43
CA ASP A 330 -13.17 4.00 -11.93
C ASP A 330 -13.97 4.09 -10.63
N ALA A 331 -15.27 4.32 -10.76
CA ALA A 331 -16.18 4.27 -9.64
C ALA A 331 -16.31 2.86 -9.04
N SER A 332 -15.70 1.85 -9.65
CA SER A 332 -15.74 0.48 -9.19
C SER A 332 -14.88 0.27 -7.94
N LEU A 333 -15.32 -0.67 -7.14
CA LEU A 333 -14.55 -1.18 -6.03
C LEU A 333 -13.45 -2.10 -6.55
N SER A 334 -12.21 -1.83 -6.19
CA SER A 334 -11.09 -2.71 -6.51
C SER A 334 -10.96 -3.83 -5.47
N PRO A 335 -11.04 -5.12 -5.85
CA PRO A 335 -11.11 -6.26 -4.92
C PRO A 335 -9.74 -6.66 -4.38
N PHE A 336 -8.98 -5.70 -3.85
CA PHE A 336 -7.71 -5.91 -3.17
C PHE A 336 -7.63 -5.04 -1.91
N SER A 337 -6.65 -5.29 -1.06
CA SER A 337 -6.34 -4.47 0.12
C SER A 337 -4.94 -3.88 -0.02
N THR A 338 -4.72 -2.70 0.55
CA THR A 338 -3.41 -2.06 0.67
C THR A 338 -3.36 -1.22 1.95
N ASP A 339 -2.25 -1.22 2.65
CA ASP A 339 -2.05 -0.42 3.87
C ASP A 339 -2.05 1.10 3.58
N PHE A 340 -1.94 1.51 2.30
CA PHE A 340 -2.20 2.89 1.89
C PHE A 340 -3.63 3.36 2.18
N GLY A 341 -4.58 2.44 2.32
CA GLY A 341 -5.92 2.75 2.81
C GLY A 341 -5.92 3.43 4.18
N ASN A 342 -4.98 3.04 5.06
CA ASN A 342 -4.81 3.67 6.38
C ASN A 342 -4.26 5.10 6.24
N VAL A 343 -3.35 5.35 5.29
CA VAL A 343 -2.84 6.70 4.97
C VAL A 343 -3.96 7.58 4.44
N SER A 344 -4.74 7.10 3.46
CA SER A 344 -5.84 7.85 2.83
C SER A 344 -6.99 8.18 3.81
N ALA A 345 -7.13 7.38 4.86
CA ALA A 345 -8.05 7.69 5.95
C ALA A 345 -7.53 8.81 6.87
N LEU A 346 -6.24 9.18 6.82
CA LEU A 346 -5.62 10.21 7.65
C LEU A 346 -5.37 11.52 6.92
N VAL A 347 -4.94 11.46 5.67
CA VAL A 347 -4.62 12.64 4.86
C VAL A 347 -5.28 12.52 3.49
N PRO A 348 -5.66 13.63 2.84
CA PRO A 348 -6.15 13.59 1.47
C PRO A 348 -5.14 12.90 0.58
N SER A 349 -5.54 11.88 -0.16
CA SER A 349 -4.59 11.02 -0.86
C SER A 349 -5.00 10.67 -2.28
N ILE A 350 -3.99 10.39 -3.12
CA ILE A 350 -4.14 9.82 -4.45
C ILE A 350 -3.46 8.45 -4.47
N TYR A 351 -4.23 7.43 -4.81
CA TYR A 351 -3.77 6.10 -5.15
C TYR A 351 -3.95 5.91 -6.66
N LEU A 352 -2.88 6.13 -7.42
CA LEU A 352 -2.91 6.08 -8.88
C LEU A 352 -2.67 4.65 -9.37
N LYS A 353 -3.62 4.05 -10.07
CA LYS A 353 -3.42 2.76 -10.77
C LYS A 353 -2.82 3.01 -12.15
N VAL A 354 -1.75 2.29 -12.44
CA VAL A 354 -0.91 2.48 -13.63
C VAL A 354 -0.85 1.18 -14.42
N PRO A 355 -1.18 1.17 -15.72
CA PRO A 355 -1.12 -0.03 -16.52
C PRO A 355 0.33 -0.47 -16.75
N LEU A 356 0.65 -1.71 -16.35
CA LEU A 356 1.99 -2.31 -16.48
C LEU A 356 2.05 -3.39 -17.56
N GLY A 357 0.92 -3.78 -18.12
CA GLY A 357 0.83 -4.82 -19.11
C GLY A 357 -0.24 -5.87 -18.81
N VAL A 358 -0.25 -6.94 -19.62
CA VAL A 358 -1.20 -8.04 -19.49
C VAL A 358 -0.66 -9.08 -18.51
N GLY A 359 -1.51 -9.55 -17.60
CA GLY A 359 -1.11 -10.58 -16.64
C GLY A 359 -2.02 -10.71 -15.43
N ARG A 360 -1.50 -11.40 -14.43
CA ARG A 360 -2.11 -11.55 -13.09
C ARG A 360 -1.03 -11.29 -12.06
N PHE A 361 -1.39 -10.56 -11.02
CA PHE A 361 -0.50 -10.36 -9.87
C PHE A 361 -0.09 -11.69 -9.22
N HIS A 362 1.02 -11.66 -8.50
CA HIS A 362 1.58 -12.78 -7.74
C HIS A 362 1.90 -14.00 -8.62
N THR A 363 2.42 -13.73 -9.83
CA THR A 363 2.91 -14.75 -10.77
C THR A 363 4.29 -14.39 -11.30
N SER A 364 5.04 -15.38 -11.82
CA SER A 364 6.33 -15.11 -12.50
C SER A 364 6.19 -14.21 -13.72
N ALA A 365 5.04 -14.29 -14.41
CA ALA A 365 4.71 -13.39 -15.50
C ALA A 365 4.61 -11.93 -15.04
N ALA A 366 4.05 -11.67 -13.85
CA ALA A 366 3.99 -10.34 -13.26
C ALA A 366 5.39 -9.81 -12.92
N ILE A 367 6.27 -10.65 -12.34
CA ILE A 367 7.66 -10.30 -12.09
C ILE A 367 8.37 -9.90 -13.38
N THR A 368 8.15 -10.65 -14.46
CA THR A 368 8.72 -10.32 -15.77
C THR A 368 8.14 -9.03 -16.34
N SER A 369 6.83 -8.81 -16.20
CA SER A 369 6.15 -7.58 -16.65
C SER A 369 6.68 -6.34 -15.95
N SER A 370 7.00 -6.39 -14.65
CA SER A 370 7.44 -5.22 -13.87
C SER A 370 8.82 -4.67 -14.25
N LYS A 371 9.55 -5.31 -15.14
CA LYS A 371 10.79 -4.80 -15.78
C LYS A 371 10.67 -4.57 -17.28
N SER A 372 9.48 -4.65 -17.84
CA SER A 372 9.25 -4.48 -19.29
C SER A 372 9.30 -3.00 -19.69
N GLU A 373 9.55 -2.74 -20.98
CA GLU A 373 9.51 -1.38 -21.53
C GLU A 373 8.13 -0.74 -21.35
N GLN A 374 7.04 -1.50 -21.49
CA GLN A 374 5.68 -1.03 -21.25
C GLN A 374 5.49 -0.59 -19.80
N ALA A 375 6.00 -1.37 -18.84
CA ALA A 375 5.92 -1.02 -17.43
C ALA A 375 6.75 0.24 -17.13
N HIS A 376 7.94 0.38 -17.69
CA HIS A 376 8.75 1.59 -17.53
C HIS A 376 8.07 2.80 -18.19
N LYS A 377 7.41 2.66 -19.33
CA LYS A 377 6.60 3.74 -19.93
C LYS A 377 5.45 4.15 -18.99
N GLY A 378 4.76 3.19 -18.39
CA GLY A 378 3.72 3.44 -17.40
C GLY A 378 4.28 4.18 -16.18
N MET A 379 5.42 3.73 -15.63
CA MET A 379 6.13 4.36 -14.52
C MET A 379 6.50 5.82 -14.81
N ILE A 380 7.10 6.10 -15.95
CA ILE A 380 7.49 7.47 -16.36
C ILE A 380 6.27 8.37 -16.51
N ASN A 381 5.20 7.88 -17.11
CA ASN A 381 3.94 8.63 -17.20
C ASN A 381 3.33 8.90 -15.83
N ALA A 382 3.36 7.92 -14.92
CA ALA A 382 2.92 8.11 -13.53
C ALA A 382 3.79 9.15 -12.81
N THR A 383 5.11 9.09 -12.98
CA THR A 383 6.05 10.09 -12.44
C THR A 383 5.67 11.50 -12.87
N LYS A 384 5.43 11.71 -14.18
CA LYS A 384 4.97 13.00 -14.72
C LYS A 384 3.65 13.43 -14.11
N LEU A 385 2.69 12.52 -14.08
CA LEU A 385 1.33 12.78 -13.61
C LEU A 385 1.31 13.15 -12.12
N LEU A 386 2.02 12.42 -11.27
CA LEU A 386 2.17 12.72 -9.86
C LEU A 386 2.87 14.06 -9.64
N SER A 387 3.94 14.36 -10.41
CA SER A 387 4.69 15.60 -10.30
C SER A 387 3.85 16.83 -10.60
N ILE A 388 3.15 16.85 -11.74
CA ILE A 388 2.36 18.03 -12.12
C ILE A 388 1.13 18.19 -11.23
N THR A 389 0.61 17.10 -10.68
CA THR A 389 -0.48 17.15 -9.70
C THR A 389 0.00 17.70 -8.35
N ALA A 390 1.19 17.33 -7.90
CA ALA A 390 1.81 17.92 -6.70
C ALA A 390 2.07 19.41 -6.88
N ILE A 391 2.56 19.81 -8.05
CA ILE A 391 2.80 21.23 -8.38
C ILE A 391 1.49 22.06 -8.29
N ASP A 392 0.36 21.51 -8.75
CA ASP A 392 -0.94 22.16 -8.57
C ASP A 392 -1.30 22.36 -7.11
N LEU A 393 -1.04 21.36 -6.26
CA LEU A 393 -1.33 21.44 -4.83
C LEU A 393 -0.45 22.45 -4.12
N PHE A 394 0.84 22.56 -4.48
CA PHE A 394 1.71 23.63 -3.97
C PHE A 394 1.26 25.02 -4.41
N ALA A 395 0.78 25.14 -5.63
CA ALA A 395 0.34 26.41 -6.20
C ALA A 395 -1.04 26.87 -5.71
N SER A 396 -1.86 25.98 -5.18
CA SER A 396 -3.25 26.26 -4.82
C SER A 396 -3.64 25.79 -3.41
N PRO A 397 -3.47 26.64 -2.38
CA PRO A 397 -3.95 26.35 -1.03
C PRO A 397 -5.46 26.02 -0.97
N ALA A 398 -6.24 26.58 -1.91
CA ALA A 398 -7.66 26.32 -2.00
C ALA A 398 -7.99 24.84 -2.31
N LEU A 399 -7.25 24.20 -3.23
CA LEU A 399 -7.40 22.79 -3.55
C LEU A 399 -7.13 21.90 -2.32
N LEU A 400 -6.05 22.18 -1.60
CA LEU A 400 -5.72 21.46 -0.36
C LEU A 400 -6.78 21.66 0.73
N SER A 401 -7.28 22.89 0.89
CA SER A 401 -8.34 23.19 1.85
C SER A 401 -9.63 22.42 1.53
N GLN A 402 -10.00 22.36 0.25
CA GLN A 402 -11.16 21.60 -0.22
C GLN A 402 -10.96 20.10 0.01
N ALA A 403 -9.82 19.53 -0.38
CA ALA A 403 -9.50 18.12 -0.19
C ALA A 403 -9.54 17.72 1.30
N LYS A 404 -8.97 18.55 2.19
CA LYS A 404 -9.05 18.35 3.64
C LYS A 404 -10.48 18.42 4.18
N SER A 405 -11.32 19.32 3.64
CA SER A 405 -12.73 19.44 4.02
C SER A 405 -13.52 18.19 3.63
N GLU A 406 -13.29 17.65 2.44
CA GLU A 406 -13.91 16.40 1.95
C GLU A 406 -13.54 15.21 2.83
N LEU A 407 -12.26 15.05 3.18
CA LEU A 407 -11.82 13.99 4.08
C LEU A 407 -12.44 14.14 5.48
N ARG A 408 -12.53 15.36 6.03
CA ARG A 408 -13.20 15.60 7.32
C ARG A 408 -14.67 15.20 7.26
N ARG A 409 -15.37 15.50 6.17
CA ARG A 409 -16.76 15.10 5.96
C ARG A 409 -16.90 13.59 5.90
N TYR A 410 -16.07 12.92 5.11
CA TYR A 410 -16.02 11.47 5.02
C TYR A 410 -15.87 10.83 6.41
N ARG A 411 -14.90 11.31 7.20
CA ARG A 411 -14.66 10.80 8.56
C ARG A 411 -15.89 10.99 9.46
N LYS A 412 -16.51 12.17 9.47
CA LYS A 412 -17.71 12.44 10.29
C LYS A 412 -18.86 11.49 9.92
N THR A 413 -19.12 11.26 8.65
CA THR A 413 -20.20 10.36 8.18
C THR A 413 -19.92 8.91 8.60
N ASN A 414 -18.68 8.45 8.47
CA ASN A 414 -18.33 7.07 8.80
C ASN A 414 -18.16 6.83 10.32
N LEU A 415 -17.78 7.83 11.10
CA LEU A 415 -17.81 7.79 12.57
C LEU A 415 -19.27 7.71 13.08
N ALA A 416 -20.16 8.56 12.58
CA ALA A 416 -21.57 8.58 12.98
C ALA A 416 -22.29 7.25 12.67
N SER A 417 -21.88 6.57 11.59
CA SER A 417 -22.41 5.25 11.20
C SER A 417 -21.76 4.07 11.92
N GLY A 418 -20.85 4.30 12.87
CA GLY A 418 -20.07 3.25 13.54
C GLY A 418 -19.09 2.50 12.63
N ARG A 419 -18.87 2.99 11.40
CA ARG A 419 -18.02 2.35 10.39
C ARG A 419 -16.53 2.61 10.57
N VAL A 420 -16.14 3.60 11.37
CA VAL A 420 -14.74 3.92 11.67
C VAL A 420 -14.60 4.26 13.13
N LYS A 421 -13.74 3.56 13.90
CA LYS A 421 -13.18 4.10 15.14
C LYS A 421 -11.85 4.77 14.77
N LEU A 422 -11.66 6.04 15.19
CA LEU A 422 -10.36 6.67 15.22
C LEU A 422 -9.61 6.10 16.45
N GLN A 423 -8.71 5.22 16.26
CA GLN A 423 -7.56 4.94 17.10
C GLN A 423 -6.34 4.93 16.21
#